data_7fdf492045c0be1f47b88dde0ae309b6
#
_entry.id   7fdf492045c0be1f47b88dde0ae309b6
#
_cell.length_a   1.000
_cell.length_b   1.000
_cell.length_c   1.000
_cell.angle_alpha   90.00
_cell.angle_beta   90.00
_cell.angle_gamma   90.00
#
_symmetry.space_group_name_H-M   'P 1'
#
loop_
_entity.id
_entity.type
_entity.pdbx_description
1 polymer ?
#
loop_
_entity_poly.entity_id
_entity_poly.type
_entity_poly.pdbx_seq_one_letter_code
_entity_poly.pdbx_strand_id
1 'polypeptide(L)'
;YKAIEKHVYHRELVKVCREGNYTNFPGFYGFLFKHCNTMPLSSLPSTMKNFMDAVKIYLSRGRHILIYPEQAMWWNYKKPRPLTPGAYRFAAENNSPVIPMFITMEDSDRLDGFGFPVQEYTVHILPPIYPKAGLSVKKNAEYMKDRNYEVWKEVYESSYGKPLSYAE
;
A
#
# COMPACT_ATOMS: atom_id res chain seq x y z
N TYR A 1 -2.42 -7.89 10.03
CA TYR A 1 -3.68 -7.86 9.31
C TYR A 1 -4.88 -7.80 10.27
N LYS A 2 -5.08 -8.81 11.12
CA LYS A 2 -6.17 -8.83 12.11
C LYS A 2 -6.16 -7.66 13.10
N ALA A 3 -4.99 -7.11 13.43
CA ALA A 3 -4.88 -5.94 14.30
C ALA A 3 -5.46 -4.69 13.64
N ILE A 4 -5.24 -4.50 12.34
CA ILE A 4 -5.81 -3.38 11.57
C ILE A 4 -7.33 -3.54 11.45
N GLU A 5 -7.83 -4.72 11.12
CA GLU A 5 -9.27 -4.99 11.05
C GLU A 5 -9.99 -4.73 12.39
N LYS A 6 -9.40 -5.15 13.51
CA LYS A 6 -9.98 -4.97 14.84
C LYS A 6 -10.12 -3.51 15.25
N HIS A 7 -9.21 -2.64 14.81
CA HIS A 7 -9.19 -1.21 15.16
C HIS A 7 -9.93 -0.33 14.15
N VAL A 8 -10.24 -0.84 12.96
CA VAL A 8 -10.96 -0.10 11.91
C VAL A 8 -12.44 -0.53 11.86
N TYR A 9 -13.16 -0.40 12.95
CA TYR A 9 -14.63 -0.50 13.04
C TYR A 9 -15.26 -1.68 12.25
N HIS A 10 -14.68 -2.89 12.29
CA HIS A 10 -15.16 -4.08 11.56
C HIS A 10 -15.29 -3.90 10.03
N ARG A 11 -14.63 -2.90 9.44
CA ARG A 11 -14.65 -2.71 7.99
C ARG A 11 -13.66 -3.67 7.33
N GLU A 12 -14.11 -4.34 6.30
CA GLU A 12 -13.26 -5.27 5.56
C GLU A 12 -12.13 -4.53 4.83
N LEU A 13 -10.91 -5.05 4.94
CA LEU A 13 -9.74 -4.61 4.20
C LEU A 13 -9.55 -5.49 2.97
N VAL A 14 -9.64 -4.90 1.79
CA VAL A 14 -9.41 -5.57 0.50
C VAL A 14 -7.99 -5.26 0.02
N LYS A 15 -7.22 -6.30 -0.29
CA LYS A 15 -5.83 -6.16 -0.76
C LYS A 15 -5.75 -6.23 -2.27
N VAL A 16 -5.12 -5.23 -2.88
CA VAL A 16 -4.82 -5.28 -4.32
C VAL A 16 -3.58 -6.15 -4.55
N CYS A 17 -3.67 -7.07 -5.48
CA CYS A 17 -2.56 -7.91 -5.91
C CYS A 17 -2.48 -7.98 -7.44
N ARG A 18 -1.34 -8.43 -7.99
CA ARG A 18 -1.23 -8.65 -9.43
C ARG A 18 -2.13 -9.81 -9.87
N GLU A 19 -2.72 -9.71 -11.06
CA GLU A 19 -3.53 -10.77 -11.66
C GLU A 19 -2.79 -12.12 -11.73
N GLY A 20 -1.48 -12.11 -12.01
CA GLY A 20 -0.66 -13.31 -12.00
C GLY A 20 -0.69 -14.11 -10.69
N ASN A 21 -0.99 -13.47 -9.56
CA ASN A 21 -1.16 -14.18 -8.29
C ASN A 21 -2.42 -15.07 -8.28
N TYR A 22 -3.41 -14.76 -9.11
CA TYR A 22 -4.61 -15.59 -9.28
C TYR A 22 -4.41 -16.73 -10.28
N THR A 23 -3.59 -16.52 -11.30
CA THR A 23 -3.45 -17.45 -12.43
C THR A 23 -2.25 -18.38 -12.30
N ASN A 24 -1.14 -17.89 -11.70
CA ASN A 24 0.14 -18.58 -11.72
C ASN A 24 0.43 -19.39 -10.43
N PHE A 25 -0.38 -19.21 -9.38
CA PHE A 25 -0.21 -20.00 -8.15
C PHE A 25 -1.26 -21.14 -8.09
N PRO A 26 -0.85 -22.41 -8.31
CA PRO A 26 -1.73 -23.56 -8.15
C PRO A 26 -1.94 -23.93 -6.68
N GLY A 27 -2.95 -24.76 -6.41
CA GLY A 27 -3.19 -25.36 -5.11
C GLY A 27 -3.57 -24.35 -4.01
N PHE A 28 -3.07 -24.57 -2.81
CA PHE A 28 -3.45 -23.84 -1.60
C PHE A 28 -3.16 -22.33 -1.69
N TYR A 29 -2.04 -21.92 -2.25
CA TYR A 29 -1.72 -20.49 -2.41
C TYR A 29 -2.68 -19.79 -3.38
N GLY A 30 -3.01 -20.40 -4.50
CA GLY A 30 -4.01 -19.88 -5.42
C GLY A 30 -5.41 -19.77 -4.79
N PHE A 31 -5.78 -20.74 -3.97
CA PHE A 31 -7.00 -20.66 -3.15
C PHE A 31 -6.97 -19.48 -2.20
N LEU A 32 -5.88 -19.26 -1.46
CA LEU A 32 -5.74 -18.12 -0.55
C LEU A 32 -5.87 -16.78 -1.30
N PHE A 33 -5.22 -16.62 -2.45
CA PHE A 33 -5.35 -15.40 -3.25
C PHE A 33 -6.79 -15.14 -3.71
N LYS A 34 -7.56 -16.16 -3.99
CA LYS A 34 -8.96 -16.01 -4.44
C LYS A 34 -9.96 -15.77 -3.30
N HIS A 35 -9.63 -16.16 -2.06
CA HIS A 35 -10.59 -16.18 -0.95
C HIS A 35 -10.20 -15.31 0.25
N CYS A 36 -9.03 -14.67 0.25
CA CYS A 36 -8.55 -13.84 1.37
C CYS A 36 -8.71 -12.33 1.14
N ASN A 37 -9.88 -11.88 0.70
CA ASN A 37 -10.20 -10.46 0.47
C ASN A 37 -9.13 -9.78 -0.40
N THR A 38 -8.76 -10.40 -1.51
CA THR A 38 -7.86 -9.84 -2.50
C THR A 38 -8.61 -9.42 -3.76
N MET A 39 -8.07 -8.46 -4.47
CA MET A 39 -8.62 -7.94 -5.72
C MET A 39 -7.51 -7.89 -6.77
N PRO A 40 -7.63 -8.63 -7.89
CA PRO A 40 -6.60 -8.68 -8.91
C PRO A 40 -6.58 -7.40 -9.73
N LEU A 41 -5.38 -6.84 -9.88
CA LEU A 41 -5.12 -5.72 -10.79
C LEU A 41 -4.47 -6.26 -12.06
N SER A 42 -5.15 -6.05 -13.19
CA SER A 42 -4.68 -6.45 -14.52
C SER A 42 -4.29 -5.24 -15.36
N SER A 43 -3.42 -5.45 -16.32
CA SER A 43 -3.08 -4.46 -17.36
C SER A 43 -4.05 -4.46 -18.54
N LEU A 44 -4.95 -5.45 -18.63
CA LEU A 44 -5.95 -5.54 -19.71
C LEU A 44 -7.05 -4.49 -19.50
N PRO A 45 -7.42 -3.68 -20.53
CA PRO A 45 -8.39 -2.60 -20.38
C PRO A 45 -9.77 -3.06 -19.87
N SER A 46 -10.27 -4.21 -20.34
CA SER A 46 -11.55 -4.77 -19.88
C SER A 46 -11.53 -5.15 -18.39
N THR A 47 -10.47 -5.81 -17.95
CA THR A 47 -10.30 -6.20 -16.55
C THR A 47 -10.03 -4.98 -15.67
N MET A 48 -9.32 -3.97 -16.18
CA MET A 48 -9.11 -2.70 -15.48
C MET A 48 -10.44 -1.98 -15.22
N LYS A 49 -11.37 -1.99 -16.18
CA LYS A 49 -12.71 -1.41 -15.99
C LYS A 49 -13.45 -2.11 -14.83
N ASN A 50 -13.48 -3.44 -14.82
CA ASN A 50 -14.11 -4.22 -13.75
C ASN A 50 -13.45 -3.94 -12.39
N PHE A 51 -12.13 -3.79 -12.37
CA PHE A 51 -11.38 -3.40 -11.17
C PHE A 51 -11.81 -2.03 -10.66
N MET A 52 -11.93 -1.02 -11.52
CA MET A 52 -12.38 0.33 -11.14
C MET A 52 -13.82 0.34 -10.61
N ASP A 53 -14.72 -0.42 -11.22
CA ASP A 53 -16.09 -0.58 -10.74
C ASP A 53 -16.12 -1.25 -9.36
N ALA A 54 -15.32 -2.27 -9.14
CA ALA A 54 -15.18 -2.92 -7.84
C ALA A 54 -14.60 -1.97 -6.76
N VAL A 55 -13.56 -1.17 -7.09
CA VAL A 55 -13.02 -0.14 -6.20
C VAL A 55 -14.12 0.82 -5.75
N LYS A 56 -14.92 1.35 -6.70
CA LYS A 56 -16.02 2.25 -6.41
C LYS A 56 -17.05 1.61 -5.47
N ILE A 57 -17.46 0.36 -5.74
CA ILE A 57 -18.41 -0.37 -4.90
C ILE A 57 -17.85 -0.60 -3.49
N TYR A 58 -16.60 -1.01 -3.36
CA TYR A 58 -16.01 -1.25 -2.04
C TYR A 58 -15.89 0.03 -1.22
N LEU A 59 -15.41 1.12 -1.83
CA LEU A 59 -15.30 2.41 -1.15
C LEU A 59 -16.67 2.97 -0.75
N SER A 60 -17.70 2.87 -1.61
CA SER A 60 -19.06 3.31 -1.29
C SER A 60 -19.70 2.51 -0.13
N ARG A 61 -19.26 1.27 0.09
CA ARG A 61 -19.64 0.44 1.24
C ARG A 61 -18.79 0.68 2.48
N GLY A 62 -17.91 1.67 2.45
CA GLY A 62 -17.02 2.02 3.54
C GLY A 62 -15.92 0.99 3.80
N ARG A 63 -15.57 0.15 2.83
CA ARG A 63 -14.44 -0.78 2.94
C ARG A 63 -13.13 -0.06 2.67
N HIS A 64 -12.04 -0.61 3.19
CA HIS A 64 -10.68 -0.11 2.95
C HIS A 64 -10.01 -0.92 1.85
N ILE A 65 -9.22 -0.24 1.02
CA ILE A 65 -8.44 -0.89 -0.05
C ILE A 65 -6.96 -0.66 0.25
N LEU A 66 -6.20 -1.74 0.42
CA LEU A 66 -4.76 -1.71 0.62
C LEU A 66 -4.05 -1.86 -0.72
N ILE A 67 -3.22 -0.88 -1.04
CA ILE A 67 -2.40 -0.86 -2.26
C ILE A 67 -0.95 -0.58 -1.87
N TYR A 68 -0.02 -1.31 -2.48
CA TYR A 68 1.41 -1.07 -2.36
C TYR A 68 1.88 -0.21 -3.55
N PRO A 69 2.02 1.12 -3.38
CA PRO A 69 2.27 2.03 -4.49
C PRO A 69 3.69 1.92 -5.06
N GLU A 70 4.60 1.32 -4.33
CA GLU A 70 5.97 1.04 -4.79
C GLU A 70 6.06 -0.09 -5.82
N GLN A 71 5.02 -0.94 -5.90
CA GLN A 71 4.88 -2.08 -6.84
C GLN A 71 6.01 -3.12 -6.80
N ALA A 72 6.94 -3.02 -5.88
CA ALA A 72 8.02 -3.96 -5.68
C ALA A 72 8.42 -4.00 -4.21
N MET A 73 8.92 -5.15 -3.78
CA MET A 73 9.48 -5.37 -2.46
C MET A 73 10.90 -5.88 -2.62
N TRP A 74 11.85 -5.22 -1.96
CA TRP A 74 13.23 -5.67 -1.89
C TRP A 74 13.53 -6.14 -0.47
N TRP A 75 14.31 -7.19 -0.38
CA TRP A 75 14.71 -7.73 0.91
C TRP A 75 15.46 -6.70 1.74
N ASN A 76 15.02 -6.50 2.97
CA ASN A 76 15.63 -5.59 3.96
C ASN A 76 15.90 -4.16 3.45
N TYR A 77 15.08 -3.67 2.51
CA TYR A 77 15.22 -2.33 1.96
C TYR A 77 14.42 -1.33 2.78
N LYS A 78 15.15 -0.44 3.47
CA LYS A 78 14.58 0.49 4.47
C LYS A 78 14.11 1.82 3.88
N LYS A 79 14.59 2.22 2.69
CA LYS A 79 14.25 3.51 2.06
C LYS A 79 12.89 3.46 1.34
N PRO A 80 12.09 4.55 1.38
CA PRO A 80 10.91 4.65 0.49
C PRO A 80 11.35 4.54 -0.97
N ARG A 81 10.59 3.79 -1.78
CA ARG A 81 10.81 3.70 -3.22
C ARG A 81 9.96 4.72 -3.97
N PRO A 82 10.26 5.03 -5.24
CA PRO A 82 9.39 5.85 -6.05
C PRO A 82 7.97 5.33 -6.11
N LEU A 83 7.00 6.21 -5.89
CA LEU A 83 5.59 5.87 -5.84
C LEU A 83 4.96 5.98 -7.23
N THR A 84 4.10 5.00 -7.57
CA THR A 84 3.34 5.03 -8.82
C THR A 84 2.01 5.76 -8.64
N PRO A 85 1.51 6.51 -9.65
CA PRO A 85 0.30 7.32 -9.51
C PRO A 85 -1.01 6.51 -9.46
N GLY A 86 -1.01 5.22 -9.79
CA GLY A 86 -2.21 4.41 -9.93
C GLY A 86 -3.10 4.38 -8.68
N ALA A 87 -2.52 4.12 -7.51
CA ALA A 87 -3.26 4.08 -6.24
C ALA A 87 -3.94 5.42 -5.93
N TYR A 88 -3.24 6.52 -6.15
CA TYR A 88 -3.72 7.87 -5.90
C TYR A 88 -4.78 8.31 -6.90
N ARG A 89 -4.69 7.84 -8.14
CA ARG A 89 -5.74 8.05 -9.13
C ARG A 89 -7.05 7.38 -8.70
N PHE A 90 -7.00 6.14 -8.20
CA PHE A 90 -8.20 5.45 -7.69
C PHE A 90 -8.84 6.21 -6.53
N ALA A 91 -8.03 6.72 -5.61
CA ALA A 91 -8.51 7.55 -4.51
C ALA A 91 -9.14 8.85 -5.01
N ALA A 92 -8.48 9.58 -5.91
CA ALA A 92 -8.95 10.84 -6.47
C ALA A 92 -10.25 10.69 -7.28
N GLU A 93 -10.39 9.62 -8.09
CA GLU A 93 -11.61 9.33 -8.86
C GLU A 93 -12.83 9.05 -7.96
N ASN A 94 -12.60 8.52 -6.76
CA ASN A 94 -13.66 8.19 -5.81
C ASN A 94 -13.79 9.23 -4.68
N ASN A 95 -13.11 10.36 -4.78
CA ASN A 95 -13.05 11.40 -3.72
C ASN A 95 -12.77 10.81 -2.33
N SER A 96 -11.89 9.82 -2.28
CA SER A 96 -11.53 9.09 -1.06
C SER A 96 -10.17 9.52 -0.54
N PRO A 97 -9.96 9.59 0.80
CA PRO A 97 -8.64 9.86 1.35
C PRO A 97 -7.68 8.68 1.14
N VAL A 98 -6.39 8.99 1.11
CA VAL A 98 -5.30 8.02 1.25
C VAL A 98 -4.79 8.10 2.68
N ILE A 99 -4.68 6.95 3.34
CA ILE A 99 -4.02 6.83 4.65
C ILE A 99 -2.62 6.25 4.39
N PRO A 100 -1.57 7.08 4.45
CA PRO A 100 -0.22 6.61 4.25
C PRO A 100 0.19 5.67 5.39
N MET A 101 0.83 4.57 5.03
CA MET A 101 1.43 3.63 5.98
C MET A 101 2.87 3.38 5.57
N PHE A 102 3.81 3.57 6.49
CA PHE A 102 5.22 3.30 6.27
C PHE A 102 5.72 2.29 7.30
N ILE A 103 6.62 1.40 6.89
CA ILE A 103 7.18 0.36 7.78
C ILE A 103 8.66 0.65 7.95
N THR A 104 9.08 0.88 9.21
CA THR A 104 10.49 0.90 9.57
C THR A 104 10.93 -0.45 10.10
N MET A 105 12.21 -0.77 9.93
CA MET A 105 12.83 -2.05 10.28
C MET A 105 14.09 -1.80 11.09
N GLU A 106 14.23 -2.51 12.19
CA GLU A 106 15.39 -2.47 13.05
C GLU A 106 15.88 -3.89 13.31
N ASP A 107 17.20 -4.03 13.45
CA ASP A 107 17.82 -5.30 13.81
C ASP A 107 17.62 -5.52 15.31
N SER A 108 17.03 -6.65 15.70
CA SER A 108 16.94 -7.02 17.12
C SER A 108 18.21 -7.75 17.58
N ASP A 109 18.34 -7.87 18.90
CA ASP A 109 19.44 -8.66 19.52
C ASP A 109 19.26 -10.18 19.29
N ARG A 110 18.13 -10.62 18.77
CA ARG A 110 17.86 -12.03 18.49
C ARG A 110 18.39 -12.40 17.11
N LEU A 111 19.04 -13.55 17.02
CA LEU A 111 19.47 -14.13 15.76
C LEU A 111 18.47 -15.20 15.28
N ASP A 112 18.29 -15.29 13.97
CA ASP A 112 17.57 -16.39 13.34
C ASP A 112 18.40 -17.68 13.27
N GLY A 113 17.83 -18.77 12.70
CA GLY A 113 18.53 -20.05 12.56
C GLY A 113 19.74 -20.02 11.63
N PHE A 114 20.00 -18.92 10.93
CA PHE A 114 21.13 -18.71 10.03
C PHE A 114 22.15 -17.70 10.56
N GLY A 115 21.94 -17.16 11.76
CA GLY A 115 22.84 -16.19 12.41
C GLY A 115 22.61 -14.73 11.98
N PHE A 116 21.50 -14.40 11.32
CA PHE A 116 21.14 -13.03 10.99
C PHE A 116 20.22 -12.41 12.05
N PRO A 117 20.36 -11.10 12.33
CA PRO A 117 19.44 -10.40 13.23
C PRO A 117 17.99 -10.52 12.76
N VAL A 118 17.12 -10.90 13.67
CA VAL A 118 15.67 -10.89 13.41
C VAL A 118 15.21 -9.44 13.29
N GLN A 119 14.49 -9.11 12.21
CA GLN A 119 13.99 -7.77 11.98
C GLN A 119 12.78 -7.47 12.85
N GLU A 120 12.80 -6.33 13.54
CA GLU A 120 11.64 -5.76 14.21
C GLU A 120 10.99 -4.70 13.29
N TYR A 121 9.68 -4.81 13.14
CA TYR A 121 8.92 -3.93 12.23
C TYR A 121 8.03 -3.00 13.03
N THR A 122 8.14 -1.69 12.75
CA THR A 122 7.19 -0.70 13.25
C THR A 122 6.34 -0.18 12.10
N VAL A 123 5.01 -0.30 12.21
CA VAL A 123 4.06 0.23 11.23
C VAL A 123 3.62 1.62 11.64
N HIS A 124 4.01 2.64 10.89
CA HIS A 124 3.57 4.02 11.08
C HIS A 124 2.32 4.28 10.26
N ILE A 125 1.21 4.56 10.93
CA ILE A 125 -0.05 4.97 10.30
C ILE A 125 -0.13 6.49 10.41
N LEU A 126 -0.16 7.17 9.25
CA LEU A 126 -0.01 8.63 9.18
C LEU A 126 -1.36 9.31 8.90
N PRO A 127 -1.48 10.61 9.14
CA PRO A 127 -2.71 11.34 8.89
C PRO A 127 -3.22 11.20 7.47
N PRO A 128 -4.55 11.13 7.26
CA PRO A 128 -5.13 10.95 5.94
C PRO A 128 -4.88 12.15 5.03
N ILE A 129 -4.59 11.87 3.76
CA ILE A 129 -4.42 12.86 2.69
C ILE A 129 -5.71 12.88 1.88
N TYR A 130 -6.41 14.01 1.88
CA TYR A 130 -7.66 14.20 1.15
C TYR A 130 -7.41 14.80 -0.24
N PRO A 131 -8.21 14.44 -1.25
CA PRO A 131 -8.21 15.16 -2.53
C PRO A 131 -8.65 16.62 -2.31
N LYS A 132 -8.04 17.55 -3.06
CA LYS A 132 -8.37 18.97 -3.01
C LYS A 132 -9.52 19.30 -3.95
N ALA A 133 -10.50 20.04 -3.47
CA ALA A 133 -11.57 20.57 -4.31
C ALA A 133 -11.02 21.47 -5.43
N GLY A 134 -11.65 21.42 -6.60
CA GLY A 134 -11.25 22.22 -7.77
C GLY A 134 -10.06 21.70 -8.57
N LEU A 135 -9.36 20.67 -8.11
CA LEU A 135 -8.33 20.00 -8.90
C LEU A 135 -8.93 18.86 -9.75
N SER A 136 -8.37 18.69 -10.96
CA SER A 136 -8.69 17.50 -11.76
C SER A 136 -8.20 16.22 -11.07
N VAL A 137 -8.78 15.07 -11.45
CA VAL A 137 -8.37 13.74 -10.95
C VAL A 137 -6.85 13.54 -11.10
N LYS A 138 -6.28 13.90 -12.26
CA LYS A 138 -4.84 13.77 -12.51
C LYS A 138 -4.02 14.61 -11.53
N LYS A 139 -4.38 15.90 -11.35
CA LYS A 139 -3.67 16.80 -10.42
C LYS A 139 -3.82 16.36 -8.97
N ASN A 140 -4.99 15.86 -8.58
CA ASN A 140 -5.19 15.27 -7.25
C ASN A 140 -4.35 14.02 -7.03
N ALA A 141 -4.26 13.13 -8.00
CA ALA A 141 -3.41 11.94 -7.91
C ALA A 141 -1.93 12.30 -7.73
N GLU A 142 -1.43 13.27 -8.47
CA GLU A 142 -0.05 13.78 -8.32
C GLU A 142 0.15 14.41 -6.93
N TYR A 143 -0.73 15.31 -6.53
CA TYR A 143 -0.68 15.95 -5.21
C TYR A 143 -0.66 14.93 -4.07
N MET A 144 -1.58 13.97 -4.08
CA MET A 144 -1.68 12.95 -3.02
C MET A 144 -0.46 12.02 -3.00
N LYS A 145 0.07 11.67 -4.18
CA LYS A 145 1.30 10.89 -4.32
C LYS A 145 2.51 11.61 -3.72
N ASP A 146 2.69 12.87 -4.09
CA ASP A 146 3.83 13.67 -3.64
C ASP A 146 3.75 13.92 -2.13
N ARG A 147 2.55 14.24 -1.60
CA ARG A 147 2.35 14.39 -0.17
C ARG A 147 2.58 13.09 0.61
N ASN A 148 2.15 11.94 0.05
CA ASN A 148 2.44 10.64 0.65
C ASN A 148 3.95 10.37 0.71
N TYR A 149 4.67 10.69 -0.36
CA TYR A 149 6.12 10.50 -0.38
C TYR A 149 6.84 11.39 0.64
N GLU A 150 6.41 12.65 0.79
CA GLU A 150 6.94 13.59 1.79
C GLU A 150 6.80 13.04 3.21
N VAL A 151 5.60 12.60 3.59
CA VAL A 151 5.37 12.06 4.95
C VAL A 151 6.13 10.75 5.20
N TRP A 152 6.33 9.92 4.17
CA TRP A 152 7.17 8.73 4.29
C TRP A 152 8.65 9.09 4.47
N LYS A 153 9.12 10.11 3.73
CA LYS A 153 10.47 10.65 3.92
C LYS A 153 10.67 11.18 5.34
N GLU A 154 9.71 11.96 5.85
CA GLU A 154 9.75 12.49 7.23
C GLU A 154 9.88 11.35 8.26
N VAL A 155 9.09 10.27 8.12
CA VAL A 155 9.17 9.09 9.00
C VAL A 155 10.52 8.40 8.87
N TYR A 156 11.00 8.19 7.64
CA TYR A 156 12.32 7.59 7.41
C TYR A 156 13.44 8.38 8.09
N GLU A 157 13.48 9.70 7.87
CA GLU A 157 14.52 10.57 8.41
C GLU A 157 14.47 10.64 9.94
N SER A 158 13.28 10.70 10.54
CA SER A 158 13.11 10.71 11.99
C SER A 158 13.47 9.37 12.63
N SER A 159 13.10 8.25 12.01
CA SER A 159 13.35 6.93 12.57
C SER A 159 14.81 6.50 12.47
N TYR A 160 15.50 6.87 11.38
CA TYR A 160 16.89 6.45 11.15
C TYR A 160 17.93 7.55 11.44
N GLY A 161 17.51 8.75 11.83
CA GLY A 161 18.40 9.86 12.19
C GLY A 161 19.31 10.34 11.06
N LYS A 162 18.92 10.15 9.80
CA LYS A 162 19.73 10.50 8.62
C LYS A 162 18.84 10.97 7.46
N PRO A 163 19.33 11.91 6.62
CA PRO A 163 18.59 12.37 5.45
C PRO A 163 18.39 11.22 4.45
N LEU A 164 17.24 11.24 3.78
CA LEU A 164 16.96 10.30 2.70
C LEU A 164 17.81 10.64 1.47
N SER A 165 18.70 9.73 1.10
CA SER A 165 19.54 9.81 -0.10
C SER A 165 19.51 8.49 -0.86
N TYR A 166 19.49 8.55 -2.18
CA TYR A 166 19.59 7.40 -3.09
C TYR A 166 20.95 7.32 -3.78
N ALA A 167 21.80 8.32 -3.59
CA ALA A 167 23.20 8.22 -4.00
C ALA A 167 23.91 7.22 -3.09
N GLU A 168 24.52 6.21 -3.66
CA GLU A 168 25.52 5.34 -3.04
C GLU A 168 26.89 5.91 -3.31
#